data_4c04ffef6e333c4e819df1b9e4b884e8
#
_entry.id   4c04ffef6e333c4e819df1b9e4b884e8
#
_cell.length_a   1.000
_cell.length_b   1.000
_cell.length_c   1.000
_cell.angle_alpha   90.00
_cell.angle_beta   90.00
_cell.angle_gamma   90.00
#
_symmetry.space_group_name_H-M   'P 1'
#
loop_
_entity.id
_entity.type
_entity.pdbx_description
1 polymer ?
#
loop_
_entity_poly.entity_id
_entity_poly.type
_entity_poly.pdbx_seq_one_letter_code
_entity_poly.pdbx_strand_id
1 'polypeptide(L)'
;MDSLSYYYHEHELAHVDRDRYVIESFDNMSSDSEVVNHYFYRGQQKPRFKLYRICGTVIDKDKNHHTVTLLTPDGVVTVKFYKGQFGFYDRQISEVGEDGTKTVLEKSWFSRGTKLLITGYRRDEQFIPKKYSDSIFKHSVQLIKDIDEEGILSLQSERIGQEKEEGML
;
A
#
# COMPACT_ATOMS: atom_id res chain seq x y z
N MET A 1 -3.10 -13.29 -33.64
CA MET A 1 -3.28 -12.04 -32.91
C MET A 1 -4.30 -12.15 -31.80
N ASP A 2 -5.06 -13.19 -31.87
CA ASP A 2 -6.04 -13.43 -30.82
C ASP A 2 -5.41 -13.54 -29.45
N SER A 3 -4.17 -14.02 -29.38
CA SER A 3 -3.47 -14.11 -28.10
C SER A 3 -3.22 -12.75 -27.47
N LEU A 4 -2.98 -11.71 -28.27
CA LEU A 4 -2.77 -10.37 -27.74
C LEU A 4 -4.06 -9.78 -27.21
N SER A 5 -5.16 -9.89 -27.96
CA SER A 5 -6.45 -9.40 -27.46
C SER A 5 -6.91 -10.24 -26.27
N TYR A 6 -6.54 -11.51 -26.24
CA TYR A 6 -6.85 -12.39 -25.11
C TYR A 6 -6.20 -11.91 -23.82
N TYR A 7 -4.98 -11.38 -23.89
CA TYR A 7 -4.26 -10.89 -22.71
C TYR A 7 -4.52 -9.43 -22.42
N TYR A 8 -5.23 -8.74 -23.28
CA TYR A 8 -5.54 -7.34 -23.08
C TYR A 8 -6.80 -7.23 -22.21
N HIS A 9 -6.59 -7.05 -20.93
CA HIS A 9 -7.66 -6.80 -19.99
C HIS A 9 -7.43 -5.47 -19.32
N GLU A 10 -8.51 -4.73 -19.14
CA GLU A 10 -8.45 -3.53 -18.33
C GLU A 10 -8.13 -3.91 -16.90
N HIS A 11 -7.23 -3.15 -16.28
CA HIS A 11 -6.88 -3.38 -14.88
C HIS A 11 -8.13 -3.23 -14.01
N GLU A 12 -8.31 -4.12 -13.02
CA GLU A 12 -9.49 -4.10 -12.16
C GLU A 12 -9.71 -2.76 -11.47
N LEU A 13 -8.63 -2.02 -11.20
CA LEU A 13 -8.69 -0.72 -10.55
C LEU A 13 -8.64 0.45 -11.53
N ALA A 14 -8.73 0.17 -12.84
CA ALA A 14 -8.60 1.23 -13.86
C ALA A 14 -9.65 2.32 -13.73
N HIS A 15 -10.84 1.96 -13.28
CA HIS A 15 -11.94 2.93 -13.14
C HIS A 15 -12.07 3.52 -11.74
N VAL A 16 -11.06 3.34 -10.88
CA VAL A 16 -11.07 3.92 -9.53
C VAL A 16 -11.29 5.43 -9.58
N ASP A 17 -12.05 5.95 -8.64
CA ASP A 17 -12.28 7.39 -8.52
C ASP A 17 -11.01 8.06 -7.97
N ARG A 18 -10.13 8.46 -8.86
CA ARG A 18 -8.82 9.00 -8.52
C ARG A 18 -8.88 10.30 -7.72
N ASP A 19 -9.84 11.15 -8.04
CA ASP A 19 -9.98 12.43 -7.33
C ASP A 19 -10.42 12.21 -5.90
N ARG A 20 -11.34 11.29 -5.69
CA ARG A 20 -11.83 10.96 -4.36
C ARG A 20 -10.72 10.46 -3.43
N TYR A 21 -9.82 9.64 -3.95
CA TYR A 21 -8.75 9.03 -3.15
C TYR A 21 -7.42 9.73 -3.29
N VAL A 22 -7.35 10.79 -4.07
CA VAL A 22 -6.12 11.54 -4.33
C VAL A 22 -5.03 10.62 -4.92
N ILE A 23 -5.44 9.78 -5.87
CA ILE A 23 -4.54 8.83 -6.52
C ILE A 23 -3.84 9.49 -7.70
N GLU A 24 -2.51 9.39 -7.72
CA GLU A 24 -1.69 9.95 -8.78
C GLU A 24 -0.90 8.85 -9.47
N SER A 25 -0.63 9.03 -10.75
CA SER A 25 0.25 8.14 -11.50
C SER A 25 1.69 8.32 -11.01
N PHE A 26 2.39 7.23 -10.79
CA PHE A 26 3.79 7.28 -10.34
C PHE A 26 4.66 8.11 -11.28
N ASP A 27 4.46 7.98 -12.59
CA ASP A 27 5.25 8.70 -13.58
C ASP A 27 5.02 10.21 -13.55
N ASN A 28 3.91 10.66 -12.99
CA ASN A 28 3.61 12.08 -12.86
C ASN A 28 4.20 12.69 -11.58
N MET A 29 4.75 11.87 -10.70
CA MET A 29 5.38 12.34 -9.49
C MET A 29 6.82 12.74 -9.77
N SER A 30 7.29 13.81 -9.13
CA SER A 30 8.71 14.17 -9.22
C SER A 30 9.57 13.12 -8.55
N SER A 31 10.70 12.76 -9.18
CA SER A 31 11.64 11.81 -8.61
C SER A 31 12.28 12.34 -7.32
N ASP A 32 12.33 13.67 -7.17
CA ASP A 32 12.73 14.33 -5.93
C ASP A 32 11.48 14.88 -5.28
N SER A 33 10.99 14.20 -4.25
CA SER A 33 9.76 14.59 -3.59
C SER A 33 9.86 15.97 -2.96
N GLU A 34 8.77 16.74 -3.10
CA GLU A 34 8.68 18.10 -2.55
C GLU A 34 8.57 18.04 -1.03
N VAL A 35 9.46 18.80 -0.35
CA VAL A 35 9.39 18.95 1.10
C VAL A 35 8.40 20.07 1.42
N VAL A 36 7.32 19.73 2.14
CA VAL A 36 6.28 20.71 2.48
C VAL A 36 6.46 21.31 3.85
N ASN A 37 7.04 20.58 4.80
CA ASN A 37 7.42 21.09 6.11
C ASN A 37 8.35 20.09 6.80
N HIS A 38 8.57 20.27 8.11
CA HIS A 38 9.46 19.40 8.89
C HIS A 38 8.78 18.97 10.18
N TYR A 39 9.26 17.88 10.75
CA TYR A 39 8.86 17.41 12.07
C TYR A 39 10.10 16.97 12.84
N PHE A 40 9.98 16.88 14.16
CA PHE A 40 11.08 16.44 15.01
C PHE A 40 10.88 14.98 15.42
N TYR A 41 11.98 14.25 15.35
CA TYR A 41 12.02 12.88 15.79
C TYR A 41 13.36 12.62 16.46
N ARG A 42 13.32 12.27 17.74
CA ARG A 42 14.53 12.02 18.55
C ARG A 42 15.51 13.19 18.49
N GLY A 43 14.99 14.39 18.59
CA GLY A 43 15.81 15.61 18.57
C GLY A 43 16.34 16.03 17.21
N GLN A 44 15.99 15.30 16.15
CA GLN A 44 16.41 15.63 14.79
C GLN A 44 15.23 16.15 13.97
N GLN A 45 15.52 17.13 13.15
CA GLN A 45 14.54 17.68 12.23
C GLN A 45 14.48 16.77 10.99
N LYS A 46 13.27 16.27 10.69
CA LYS A 46 13.03 15.39 9.55
C LYS A 46 12.07 16.07 8.58
N PRO A 47 12.25 15.88 7.27
CA PRO A 47 11.33 16.46 6.29
C PRO A 47 10.02 15.70 6.22
N ARG A 48 8.92 16.44 5.97
CA ARG A 48 7.66 15.86 5.52
C ARG A 48 7.52 16.20 4.06
N PHE A 49 7.20 15.17 3.27
CA PHE A 49 7.06 15.31 1.83
C PHE A 49 5.60 15.46 1.45
N LYS A 50 5.36 16.05 0.29
CA LYS A 50 4.03 16.08 -0.30
C LYS A 50 3.59 14.62 -0.54
N LEU A 51 2.43 14.26 -0.03
CA LEU A 51 1.96 12.87 -0.09
C LEU A 51 1.08 12.65 -1.31
N TYR A 52 1.26 11.49 -1.89
CA TYR A 52 0.46 10.97 -2.98
C TYR A 52 -0.07 9.59 -2.58
N ARG A 53 -1.02 9.09 -3.35
CA ARG A 53 -1.51 7.73 -3.14
C ARG A 53 -1.45 6.99 -4.46
N ILE A 54 -1.13 5.70 -4.36
CA ILE A 54 -1.17 4.77 -5.49
C ILE A 54 -2.02 3.59 -5.10
N CYS A 55 -2.62 2.93 -6.07
CA CYS A 55 -3.33 1.69 -5.84
C CYS A 55 -2.88 0.66 -6.85
N GLY A 56 -2.84 -0.59 -6.44
CA GLY A 56 -2.42 -1.66 -7.34
C GLY A 56 -2.56 -3.03 -6.71
N THR A 57 -2.25 -4.02 -7.52
CA THR A 57 -2.30 -5.43 -7.14
C THR A 57 -0.88 -5.94 -6.91
N VAL A 58 -0.68 -6.63 -5.80
CA VAL A 58 0.63 -7.22 -5.50
C VAL A 58 0.93 -8.33 -6.50
N ILE A 59 2.05 -8.22 -7.20
CA ILE A 59 2.50 -9.25 -8.15
C ILE A 59 3.79 -9.93 -7.69
N ASP A 60 4.55 -9.30 -6.79
CA ASP A 60 5.77 -9.88 -6.25
C ASP A 60 6.17 -9.17 -4.97
N LYS A 61 7.05 -9.80 -4.19
CA LYS A 61 7.65 -9.18 -3.00
C LYS A 61 9.07 -9.71 -2.82
N ASP A 62 9.92 -8.90 -2.18
CA ASP A 62 11.29 -9.26 -1.86
C ASP A 62 11.51 -9.01 -0.37
N LYS A 63 11.57 -10.09 0.41
CA LYS A 63 11.73 -10.01 1.86
C LYS A 63 13.09 -9.48 2.28
N ASN A 64 14.11 -9.69 1.46
CA ASN A 64 15.46 -9.24 1.78
C ASN A 64 15.59 -7.73 1.63
N HIS A 65 14.90 -7.16 0.67
CA HIS A 65 14.95 -5.72 0.38
C HIS A 65 13.74 -4.97 0.92
N HIS A 66 12.77 -5.66 1.51
CA HIS A 66 11.52 -5.09 2.04
C HIS A 66 10.74 -4.33 0.97
N THR A 67 10.69 -4.89 -0.23
CA THR A 67 9.97 -4.29 -1.35
C THR A 67 8.77 -5.12 -1.76
N VAL A 68 7.78 -4.43 -2.30
CA VAL A 68 6.58 -5.04 -2.89
C VAL A 68 6.41 -4.44 -4.27
N THR A 69 6.16 -5.29 -5.26
CA THR A 69 5.90 -4.84 -6.62
C THR A 69 4.41 -4.82 -6.85
N LEU A 70 3.89 -3.65 -7.21
CA LEU A 70 2.48 -3.45 -7.50
C LEU A 70 2.24 -3.25 -8.99
N LEU A 71 1.24 -3.91 -9.50
CA LEU A 71 0.71 -3.61 -10.83
C LEU A 71 -0.41 -2.59 -10.64
N THR A 72 -0.12 -1.33 -10.99
CA THR A 72 -1.10 -0.24 -10.93
C THR A 72 -1.79 -0.09 -12.28
N PRO A 73 -2.90 0.67 -12.36
CA PRO A 73 -3.51 0.96 -13.65
C PRO A 73 -2.58 1.64 -14.66
N ASP A 74 -1.53 2.30 -14.16
CA ASP A 74 -0.61 3.07 -15.01
C ASP A 74 0.75 2.37 -15.20
N GLY A 75 0.92 1.16 -14.69
CA GLY A 75 2.16 0.41 -14.83
C GLY A 75 2.65 -0.20 -13.53
N VAL A 76 3.83 -0.76 -13.58
CA VAL A 76 4.44 -1.46 -12.44
C VAL A 76 5.19 -0.47 -11.57
N VAL A 77 4.99 -0.54 -10.26
CA VAL A 77 5.63 0.32 -9.27
C VAL A 77 6.25 -0.54 -8.17
N THR A 78 7.50 -0.25 -7.81
CA THR A 78 8.16 -0.88 -6.69
C THR A 78 7.98 -0.01 -5.45
N VAL A 79 7.45 -0.61 -4.38
CA VAL A 79 7.22 0.05 -3.10
C VAL A 79 8.26 -0.44 -2.10
N LYS A 80 9.00 0.50 -1.51
CA LYS A 80 10.06 0.17 -0.53
C LYS A 80 9.60 0.54 0.87
N PHE A 81 9.51 -0.47 1.73
CA PHE A 81 9.11 -0.31 3.13
C PHE A 81 10.34 -0.33 4.04
N TYR A 82 10.23 0.23 5.24
CA TYR A 82 11.23 -0.06 6.25
C TYR A 82 10.90 -1.41 6.89
N LYS A 83 11.89 -1.99 7.56
CA LYS A 83 11.84 -3.38 8.05
C LYS A 83 10.60 -3.67 8.91
N GLY A 84 10.33 -2.83 9.89
CA GLY A 84 9.20 -3.05 10.81
C GLY A 84 7.85 -2.96 10.11
N GLN A 85 7.72 -2.01 9.20
CA GLN A 85 6.49 -1.83 8.44
C GLN A 85 6.25 -3.01 7.49
N PHE A 86 7.29 -3.45 6.81
CA PHE A 86 7.20 -4.62 5.94
C PHE A 86 6.74 -5.85 6.72
N GLY A 87 7.39 -6.12 7.84
CA GLY A 87 7.05 -7.27 8.68
C GLY A 87 5.63 -7.21 9.23
N PHE A 88 5.16 -6.02 9.58
CA PHE A 88 3.82 -5.85 10.09
C PHE A 88 2.75 -6.29 9.08
N TYR A 89 2.92 -5.95 7.80
CA TYR A 89 1.94 -6.29 6.77
C TYR A 89 2.19 -7.65 6.12
N ASP A 90 3.43 -8.15 6.13
CA ASP A 90 3.79 -9.41 5.46
C ASP A 90 3.62 -10.65 6.33
N ARG A 91 2.91 -10.56 7.42
CA ARG A 91 2.67 -11.74 8.25
C ARG A 91 1.25 -12.24 8.09
N GLN A 92 1.09 -13.55 8.29
CA GLN A 92 -0.20 -14.18 8.35
C GLN A 92 -0.70 -14.13 9.80
N ILE A 93 -1.97 -13.81 9.98
CA ILE A 93 -2.59 -13.80 11.30
C ILE A 93 -3.42 -15.06 11.42
N SER A 94 -3.17 -15.84 12.46
CA SER A 94 -3.81 -17.13 12.69
C SER A 94 -4.31 -17.25 14.12
N GLU A 95 -5.26 -18.14 14.32
CA GLU A 95 -5.80 -18.49 15.62
C GLU A 95 -5.68 -20.01 15.81
N VAL A 96 -5.34 -20.43 17.02
CA VAL A 96 -5.27 -21.85 17.37
C VAL A 96 -6.46 -22.19 18.24
N GLY A 97 -7.29 -23.13 17.80
CA GLY A 97 -8.44 -23.60 18.56
C GLY A 97 -8.05 -24.49 19.72
N GLU A 98 -9.03 -24.81 20.57
CA GLU A 98 -8.82 -25.67 21.74
C GLU A 98 -8.32 -27.07 21.34
N ASP A 99 -8.70 -27.54 20.18
CA ASP A 99 -8.29 -28.85 19.65
C ASP A 99 -6.92 -28.81 18.96
N GLY A 100 -6.24 -27.66 19.00
CA GLY A 100 -4.96 -27.49 18.33
C GLY A 100 -5.05 -27.14 16.85
N THR A 101 -6.26 -27.00 16.31
CA THR A 101 -6.45 -26.64 14.90
C THR A 101 -6.08 -25.20 14.67
N LYS A 102 -5.26 -24.94 13.66
CA LYS A 102 -4.84 -23.59 13.28
C LYS A 102 -5.75 -23.07 12.18
N THR A 103 -6.34 -21.89 12.43
CA THR A 103 -7.21 -21.23 11.47
C THR A 103 -6.57 -19.91 11.05
N VAL A 104 -6.45 -19.68 9.74
CA VAL A 104 -5.94 -18.43 9.21
C VAL A 104 -7.06 -17.40 9.23
N LEU A 105 -6.88 -16.33 10.00
CA LEU A 105 -7.83 -15.23 10.09
C LEU A 105 -7.60 -14.21 8.98
N GLU A 106 -6.32 -13.96 8.68
CA GLU A 106 -5.95 -13.01 7.63
C GLU A 106 -4.59 -13.40 7.07
N LYS A 107 -4.51 -13.50 5.74
CA LYS A 107 -3.24 -13.78 5.08
C LYS A 107 -2.38 -12.53 5.02
N SER A 108 -1.11 -12.68 4.67
CA SER A 108 -0.22 -11.55 4.43
C SER A 108 -0.86 -10.57 3.45
N TRP A 109 -0.80 -9.27 3.77
CA TRP A 109 -1.27 -8.23 2.85
C TRP A 109 -0.36 -8.11 1.63
N PHE A 110 0.81 -8.71 1.67
CA PHE A 110 1.73 -8.74 0.53
C PHE A 110 1.65 -10.05 -0.25
N SER A 111 0.60 -10.82 -0.03
CA SER A 111 0.34 -12.01 -0.84
C SER A 111 -0.02 -11.60 -2.26
N ARG A 112 0.45 -12.39 -3.22
CA ARG A 112 0.16 -12.13 -4.64
C ARG A 112 -1.34 -12.07 -4.87
N GLY A 113 -1.78 -11.06 -5.62
CA GLY A 113 -3.18 -10.83 -5.91
C GLY A 113 -3.89 -9.88 -4.95
N THR A 114 -3.27 -9.53 -3.85
CA THR A 114 -3.83 -8.57 -2.89
C THR A 114 -3.80 -7.17 -3.50
N LYS A 115 -4.89 -6.42 -3.31
CA LYS A 115 -5.00 -5.05 -3.80
C LYS A 115 -4.79 -4.08 -2.65
N LEU A 116 -3.94 -3.09 -2.86
CA LEU A 116 -3.55 -2.14 -1.83
C LEU A 116 -3.68 -0.71 -2.31
N LEU A 117 -4.02 0.18 -1.37
CA LEU A 117 -3.98 1.63 -1.53
C LEU A 117 -2.89 2.13 -0.58
N ILE A 118 -1.86 2.74 -1.11
CA ILE A 118 -0.68 3.12 -0.34
C ILE A 118 -0.45 4.62 -0.42
N THR A 119 -0.21 5.24 0.72
CA THR A 119 0.06 6.68 0.86
C THR A 119 1.54 6.90 1.12
N GLY A 120 2.16 7.75 0.33
CA GLY A 120 3.57 8.02 0.48
C GLY A 120 4.09 9.00 -0.55
N TYR A 121 5.34 8.86 -0.91
CA TYR A 121 6.01 9.75 -1.85
C TYR A 121 6.99 8.97 -2.73
N ARG A 122 7.38 9.58 -3.84
CA ARG A 122 8.34 8.97 -4.75
C ARG A 122 9.75 9.37 -4.36
N ARG A 123 10.67 8.39 -4.42
CA ARG A 123 12.11 8.61 -4.31
C ARG A 123 12.76 7.83 -5.45
N ASP A 124 13.30 8.53 -6.44
CA ASP A 124 13.86 7.94 -7.64
C ASP A 124 12.86 6.99 -8.30
N GLU A 125 13.17 5.71 -8.38
CA GLU A 125 12.31 4.72 -9.04
C GLU A 125 11.44 3.91 -8.06
N GLN A 126 11.34 4.36 -6.81
CA GLN A 126 10.56 3.67 -5.79
C GLN A 126 9.53 4.58 -5.15
N PHE A 127 8.42 3.97 -4.73
CA PHE A 127 7.42 4.65 -3.93
C PHE A 127 7.66 4.30 -2.46
N ILE A 128 7.72 5.31 -1.61
CA ILE A 128 8.05 5.14 -0.19
C ILE A 128 6.80 5.42 0.63
N PRO A 129 6.23 4.43 1.32
CA PRO A 129 5.09 4.67 2.21
C PRO A 129 5.48 5.65 3.33
N LYS A 130 4.57 6.52 3.70
CA LYS A 130 4.85 7.51 4.75
C LYS A 130 5.15 6.81 6.07
N LYS A 131 6.04 7.40 6.84
CA LYS A 131 6.47 6.87 8.15
C LYS A 131 6.01 7.73 9.31
N TYR A 132 5.42 8.88 9.02
CA TYR A 132 5.01 9.84 10.03
C TYR A 132 3.49 10.00 10.02
N SER A 133 2.96 10.53 11.13
CA SER A 133 1.53 10.82 11.24
C SER A 133 1.14 11.96 10.30
N ASP A 134 -0.04 11.83 9.74
CA ASP A 134 -0.62 12.85 8.86
C ASP A 134 -2.10 13.01 9.19
N SER A 135 -2.57 14.24 9.31
CA SER A 135 -3.94 14.52 9.71
C SER A 135 -4.96 14.19 8.61
N ILE A 136 -4.53 14.22 7.34
CA ILE A 136 -5.40 13.95 6.19
C ILE A 136 -5.32 12.48 5.81
N PHE A 137 -4.11 11.95 5.68
CA PHE A 137 -3.88 10.56 5.31
C PHE A 137 -3.41 9.78 6.53
N LYS A 138 -4.35 9.23 7.29
CA LYS A 138 -4.05 8.57 8.56
C LYS A 138 -3.29 7.25 8.40
N HIS A 139 -3.54 6.53 7.32
CA HIS A 139 -3.01 5.19 7.13
C HIS A 139 -2.03 5.15 5.96
N SER A 140 -0.90 4.48 6.15
CA SER A 140 0.09 4.30 5.09
C SER A 140 -0.35 3.25 4.08
N VAL A 141 -0.95 2.18 4.56
CA VAL A 141 -1.38 1.05 3.74
C VAL A 141 -2.80 0.68 4.09
N GLN A 142 -3.65 0.57 3.07
CA GLN A 142 -5.02 0.12 3.24
C GLN A 142 -5.29 -1.02 2.28
N LEU A 143 -5.98 -2.05 2.77
CA LEU A 143 -6.36 -3.18 1.94
C LEU A 143 -7.61 -2.82 1.15
N ILE A 144 -7.57 -3.03 -0.17
CA ILE A 144 -8.73 -2.85 -1.03
C ILE A 144 -9.46 -4.18 -1.10
N LYS A 145 -10.64 -4.23 -0.51
CA LYS A 145 -11.46 -5.46 -0.48
C LYS A 145 -12.32 -5.57 -1.73
N ASP A 146 -12.75 -4.45 -2.26
CA ASP A 146 -13.62 -4.42 -3.43
C ASP A 146 -13.63 -3.03 -4.06
N ILE A 147 -14.10 -2.94 -5.29
CA ILE A 147 -14.32 -1.69 -6.00
C ILE A 147 -15.65 -1.80 -6.73
N ASP A 148 -16.52 -0.80 -6.58
CA ASP A 148 -17.81 -0.83 -7.24
C ASP A 148 -17.76 -0.22 -8.65
N GLU A 149 -18.88 -0.19 -9.34
CA GLU A 149 -18.96 0.31 -10.70
C GLU A 149 -18.63 1.78 -10.83
N GLU A 150 -18.80 2.54 -9.76
CA GLU A 150 -18.51 3.97 -9.73
C GLU A 150 -17.08 4.29 -9.34
N GLY A 151 -16.27 3.27 -9.08
CA GLY A 151 -14.89 3.46 -8.68
C GLY A 151 -14.68 3.69 -7.20
N ILE A 152 -15.69 3.39 -6.38
CA ILE A 152 -15.62 3.53 -4.93
C ILE A 152 -15.01 2.26 -4.32
N LEU A 153 -14.01 2.45 -3.47
CA LEU A 153 -13.28 1.36 -2.85
C LEU A 153 -13.87 0.96 -1.51
N SER A 154 -13.90 -0.34 -1.25
CA SER A 154 -14.14 -0.87 0.09
C SER A 154 -12.78 -1.13 0.72
N LEU A 155 -12.46 -0.38 1.78
CA LEU A 155 -11.12 -0.37 2.36
C LEU A 155 -11.11 -0.97 3.76
N GLN A 156 -10.04 -1.67 4.08
CA GLN A 156 -9.72 -2.10 5.43
C GLN A 156 -8.41 -1.40 5.81
N SER A 157 -8.46 -0.60 6.87
CA SER A 157 -7.32 0.23 7.27
C SER A 157 -6.42 -0.45 8.30
N GLU A 158 -6.93 -1.44 9.01
CA GLU A 158 -6.23 -2.09 10.10
C GLU A 158 -6.22 -3.60 9.91
N ARG A 159 -5.16 -4.22 10.40
CA ARG A 159 -5.07 -5.67 10.39
C ARG A 159 -5.95 -6.27 11.49
N ILE A 160 -6.46 -7.46 11.25
CA ILE A 160 -7.31 -8.16 12.21
C ILE A 160 -6.58 -8.32 13.55
N GLY A 161 -7.22 -7.90 14.63
CA GLY A 161 -6.69 -8.05 15.99
C GLY A 161 -5.56 -7.11 16.35
N GLN A 162 -5.28 -6.08 15.52
CA GLN A 162 -4.12 -5.22 15.73
C GLN A 162 -4.45 -3.73 15.76
N GLU A 163 -5.69 -3.39 15.93
CA GLU A 163 -6.14 -2.01 15.92
C GLU A 163 -5.45 -1.16 16.98
N LYS A 164 -5.21 -1.75 18.16
CA LYS A 164 -4.55 -1.05 19.26
C LYS A 164 -3.07 -0.79 18.98
N GLU A 165 -2.41 -1.75 18.34
CA GLU A 165 -0.99 -1.63 18.03
C GLU A 165 -0.76 -0.57 16.96
N GLU A 166 -1.64 -0.49 15.98
CA GLU A 166 -1.55 0.51 14.93
C GLU A 166 -1.65 1.91 15.50
N GLY A 167 -2.54 2.13 16.46
CA GLY A 167 -2.70 3.42 17.10
C GLY A 167 -1.46 3.88 17.88
N MET A 168 -0.53 2.98 18.16
CA MET A 168 0.70 3.27 18.87
C MET A 168 1.88 3.57 17.93
N LEU A 169 1.70 3.29 16.67
CA LEU A 169 2.72 3.53 15.67
C LEU A 169 2.71 4.98 15.19
#